data_ed6c4aa9666b13382388752909226fca
#
_entry.id   ed6c4aa9666b13382388752909226fca
#
_cell.length_a   1.000
_cell.length_b   1.000
_cell.length_c   1.000
_cell.angle_alpha   90.00
_cell.angle_beta   90.00
_cell.angle_gamma   90.00
#
_symmetry.space_group_name_H-M   'P 1'
#
loop_
_entity.id
_entity.type
_entity.pdbx_description
1 polymer ?
#
loop_
_entity_poly.entity_id
_entity_poly.type
_entity_poly.pdbx_seq_one_letter_code
_entity_poly.pdbx_strand_id
1 'polypeptide(L)'
;MHFVIPVAPGGGVDGTAREVGRALDALGLAGSVSFENVGGGSDRALGLFVENEARFRDALLVHSTPLVIRNVQGLFPLGFRNLTPVAGLVADYGIFVVREDDPMEHWKAILQRLSDDPTSLIVGGGSARGSLDHIVLALALGAAGIDARRVRYLPYDGGGKAMLALLGGEIDLLSTGLGETLSFTRSGQVRVLAVTAPARVAAIADVPTLAELGYPVSFANWRGVFAPPGSPADTRGAHVRRLRALAASDAWQAALDRHGWQALDVFGPEFEAYLEDQEAVLRVTLSELGFSR
;
A
#
# COMPACT_ATOMS: atom_id res chain seq x y z
N MET A 1 17.11 -7.57 16.54
CA MET A 1 16.06 -7.94 15.55
C MET A 1 16.54 -7.49 14.17
N HIS A 2 16.50 -8.37 13.18
CA HIS A 2 17.00 -8.08 11.83
C HIS A 2 15.82 -7.98 10.84
N PHE A 3 15.74 -6.87 10.11
CA PHE A 3 14.70 -6.65 9.10
C PHE A 3 15.26 -6.77 7.69
N VAL A 4 14.65 -7.64 6.89
CA VAL A 4 14.90 -7.80 5.45
C VAL A 4 13.87 -6.96 4.69
N ILE A 5 14.36 -6.14 3.77
CA ILE A 5 13.56 -5.16 3.03
C ILE A 5 13.71 -5.45 1.53
N PRO A 6 12.63 -5.84 0.82
CA PRO A 6 12.67 -6.31 -0.55
C PRO A 6 12.70 -5.17 -1.60
N VAL A 7 13.06 -3.97 -1.19
CA VAL A 7 13.09 -2.78 -2.04
C VAL A 7 14.34 -1.94 -1.76
N ALA A 8 14.67 -1.03 -2.69
CA ALA A 8 15.71 -0.05 -2.48
C ALA A 8 15.40 0.89 -1.29
N PRO A 9 16.42 1.46 -0.63
CA PRO A 9 16.22 2.45 0.41
C PRO A 9 15.36 3.65 -0.06
N GLY A 10 14.53 4.18 0.85
CA GLY A 10 13.68 5.36 0.63
C GLY A 10 12.27 5.10 0.13
N GLY A 11 11.92 3.85 -0.23
CA GLY A 11 10.55 3.48 -0.59
C GLY A 11 9.66 3.27 0.66
N GLY A 12 8.33 3.18 0.46
CA GLY A 12 7.37 3.06 1.56
C GLY A 12 7.59 1.84 2.46
N VAL A 13 7.99 0.69 1.91
CA VAL A 13 8.33 -0.52 2.70
C VAL A 13 9.60 -0.31 3.52
N ASP A 14 10.62 0.34 2.95
CA ASP A 14 11.87 0.69 3.68
C ASP A 14 11.56 1.67 4.81
N GLY A 15 10.78 2.71 4.54
CA GLY A 15 10.31 3.65 5.56
C GLY A 15 9.58 2.96 6.71
N THR A 16 8.66 2.05 6.38
CA THR A 16 7.92 1.28 7.40
C THR A 16 8.86 0.43 8.25
N ALA A 17 9.79 -0.32 7.64
CA ALA A 17 10.74 -1.14 8.38
C ALA A 17 11.58 -0.31 9.35
N ARG A 18 12.03 0.88 8.92
CA ARG A 18 12.83 1.78 9.76
C ARG A 18 12.03 2.42 10.88
N GLU A 19 10.77 2.80 10.65
CA GLU A 19 9.90 3.31 11.72
C GLU A 19 9.59 2.22 12.75
N VAL A 20 9.27 0.99 12.31
CA VAL A 20 9.10 -0.17 13.19
C VAL A 20 10.36 -0.40 14.03
N GLY A 21 11.52 -0.42 13.38
CA GLY A 21 12.79 -0.61 14.09
C GLY A 21 13.10 0.47 15.10
N ARG A 22 12.90 1.75 14.76
CA ARG A 22 13.09 2.89 15.68
C ARG A 22 12.16 2.83 16.87
N ALA A 23 10.89 2.51 16.65
CA ALA A 23 9.92 2.41 17.74
C ALA A 23 10.22 1.22 18.68
N LEU A 24 10.62 0.07 18.13
CA LEU A 24 11.05 -1.10 18.93
C LEU A 24 12.27 -0.80 19.78
N ASP A 25 13.25 -0.06 19.23
CA ASP A 25 14.46 0.34 19.94
C ASP A 25 14.13 1.34 21.07
N ALA A 26 13.36 2.37 20.77
CA ALA A 26 12.91 3.37 21.73
C ALA A 26 12.11 2.79 22.91
N LEU A 27 11.36 1.69 22.66
CA LEU A 27 10.57 0.98 23.67
C LEU A 27 11.40 -0.08 24.44
N GLY A 28 12.66 -0.31 24.06
CA GLY A 28 13.48 -1.41 24.62
C GLY A 28 12.95 -2.80 24.28
N LEU A 29 12.12 -2.93 23.26
CA LEU A 29 11.52 -4.21 22.83
C LEU A 29 12.42 -5.03 21.91
N ALA A 30 13.53 -4.44 21.44
CA ALA A 30 14.55 -5.12 20.66
C ALA A 30 15.94 -4.85 21.31
N GLY A 31 16.76 -5.89 21.46
CA GLY A 31 18.12 -5.72 22.01
C GLY A 31 19.07 -5.00 21.04
N SER A 32 18.83 -5.13 19.75
CA SER A 32 19.47 -4.38 18.66
C SER A 32 18.59 -4.47 17.41
N VAL A 33 18.65 -3.45 16.56
CA VAL A 33 17.91 -3.42 15.30
C VAL A 33 18.89 -3.24 14.14
N SER A 34 18.71 -4.03 13.09
CA SER A 34 19.48 -3.92 11.84
C SER A 34 18.59 -4.11 10.63
N PHE A 35 19.01 -3.55 9.49
CA PHE A 35 18.23 -3.55 8.26
C PHE A 35 19.10 -4.02 7.08
N GLU A 36 18.52 -4.85 6.23
CA GLU A 36 19.13 -5.32 4.99
C GLU A 36 18.18 -5.03 3.81
N ASN A 37 18.54 -4.10 2.95
CA ASN A 37 17.82 -3.89 1.69
C ASN A 37 18.37 -4.89 0.65
N VAL A 38 17.52 -5.81 0.19
CA VAL A 38 17.89 -6.79 -0.82
C VAL A 38 17.54 -6.24 -2.21
N GLY A 39 18.55 -5.87 -2.96
CA GLY A 39 18.38 -5.35 -4.33
C GLY A 39 17.98 -6.41 -5.35
N GLY A 40 17.59 -5.96 -6.55
CA GLY A 40 17.22 -6.84 -7.67
C GLY A 40 15.74 -7.21 -7.74
N GLY A 41 14.90 -6.43 -7.03
CA GLY A 41 13.45 -6.56 -7.05
C GLY A 41 12.89 -7.43 -5.92
N SER A 42 11.62 -7.18 -5.65
CA SER A 42 10.87 -7.79 -4.55
C SER A 42 10.81 -9.32 -4.65
N ASP A 43 10.65 -9.86 -5.85
CA ASP A 43 10.56 -11.30 -6.08
C ASP A 43 11.87 -12.01 -5.71
N ARG A 44 13.01 -11.43 -6.11
CA ARG A 44 14.33 -11.96 -5.76
C ARG A 44 14.54 -11.96 -4.24
N ALA A 45 14.17 -10.89 -3.57
CA ALA A 45 14.29 -10.78 -2.12
C ALA A 45 13.42 -11.83 -1.40
N LEU A 46 12.18 -12.03 -1.87
CA LEU A 46 11.27 -13.03 -1.35
C LEU A 46 11.81 -14.46 -1.57
N GLY A 47 12.29 -14.76 -2.79
CA GLY A 47 12.93 -16.06 -3.09
C GLY A 47 14.11 -16.34 -2.15
N LEU A 48 15.04 -15.39 -2.01
CA LEU A 48 16.18 -15.52 -1.10
C LEU A 48 15.75 -15.74 0.35
N PHE A 49 14.72 -15.04 0.82
CA PHE A 49 14.22 -15.15 2.20
C PHE A 49 13.59 -16.51 2.47
N VAL A 50 12.85 -17.06 1.50
CA VAL A 50 12.21 -18.38 1.62
C VAL A 50 13.23 -19.52 1.47
N GLU A 51 14.19 -19.41 0.53
CA GLU A 51 15.13 -20.48 0.19
C GLU A 51 16.31 -20.59 1.18
N ASN A 52 16.63 -19.51 1.91
CA ASN A 52 17.78 -19.48 2.83
C ASN A 52 17.34 -19.39 4.30
N GLU A 53 16.50 -20.33 4.74
CA GLU A 53 15.95 -20.36 6.10
C GLU A 53 17.03 -20.25 7.19
N ALA A 54 18.17 -20.93 7.03
CA ALA A 54 19.27 -20.90 8.01
C ALA A 54 19.85 -19.48 8.20
N ARG A 55 19.95 -18.70 7.10
CA ARG A 55 20.42 -17.31 7.13
C ARG A 55 19.41 -16.38 7.81
N PHE A 56 18.13 -16.57 7.53
CA PHE A 56 17.07 -15.65 7.92
C PHE A 56 16.23 -16.14 9.12
N ARG A 57 16.68 -17.21 9.81
CA ARG A 57 15.95 -17.85 10.93
C ARG A 57 15.41 -16.84 11.95
N ASP A 58 16.21 -15.84 12.29
CA ASP A 58 15.89 -14.81 13.29
C ASP A 58 15.56 -13.45 12.65
N ALA A 59 15.35 -13.42 11.34
CA ALA A 59 15.02 -12.22 10.58
C ALA A 59 13.51 -12.06 10.37
N LEU A 60 13.08 -10.84 10.11
CA LEU A 60 11.71 -10.49 9.73
C LEU A 60 11.72 -9.81 8.37
N LEU A 61 10.89 -10.29 7.45
CA LEU A 61 10.66 -9.65 6.15
C LEU A 61 9.55 -8.60 6.30
N VAL A 62 9.79 -7.37 5.86
CA VAL A 62 8.73 -6.35 5.72
C VAL A 62 8.26 -6.33 4.27
N HIS A 63 6.96 -6.47 4.05
CA HIS A 63 6.39 -6.49 2.70
C HIS A 63 5.03 -5.76 2.66
N SER A 64 4.44 -5.67 1.47
CA SER A 64 3.19 -4.93 1.24
C SER A 64 2.31 -5.61 0.18
N THR A 65 1.19 -5.00 -0.16
CA THR A 65 0.17 -5.48 -1.13
C THR A 65 0.74 -6.07 -2.42
N PRO A 66 1.84 -5.57 -3.04
CA PRO A 66 2.45 -6.21 -4.22
C PRO A 66 2.83 -7.69 -4.04
N LEU A 67 3.08 -8.15 -2.81
CA LEU A 67 3.29 -9.59 -2.52
C LEU A 67 2.12 -10.45 -3.01
N VAL A 68 0.90 -10.00 -2.72
CA VAL A 68 -0.33 -10.71 -3.13
C VAL A 68 -0.64 -10.48 -4.60
N ILE A 69 -0.53 -9.24 -5.08
CA ILE A 69 -0.81 -8.89 -6.49
C ILE A 69 0.01 -9.77 -7.44
N ARG A 70 1.33 -9.85 -7.27
CA ARG A 70 2.23 -10.57 -8.18
C ARG A 70 1.99 -12.08 -8.16
N ASN A 71 1.62 -12.63 -7.01
CA ASN A 71 1.27 -14.04 -6.89
C ASN A 71 -0.07 -14.34 -7.60
N VAL A 72 -1.10 -13.52 -7.40
CA VAL A 72 -2.40 -13.67 -8.07
C VAL A 72 -2.28 -13.53 -9.59
N GLN A 73 -1.41 -12.65 -10.08
CA GLN A 73 -1.11 -12.49 -11.51
C GLN A 73 -0.34 -13.68 -12.10
N GLY A 74 0.18 -14.60 -11.28
CA GLY A 74 1.06 -15.67 -11.72
C GLY A 74 2.42 -15.18 -12.21
N LEU A 75 2.83 -13.95 -11.86
CA LEU A 75 4.14 -13.38 -12.22
C LEU A 75 5.25 -13.93 -11.34
N PHE A 76 4.92 -14.32 -10.11
CA PHE A 76 5.86 -14.96 -9.20
C PHE A 76 5.17 -16.07 -8.41
N PRO A 77 5.78 -17.28 -8.27
CA PRO A 77 5.12 -18.43 -7.66
C PRO A 77 5.01 -18.34 -6.14
N LEU A 78 5.87 -17.55 -5.49
CA LEU A 78 5.83 -17.38 -4.05
C LEU A 78 4.89 -16.23 -3.66
N GLY A 79 4.19 -16.40 -2.53
CA GLY A 79 3.26 -15.44 -1.97
C GLY A 79 3.29 -15.48 -0.44
N PHE A 80 2.32 -14.86 0.20
CA PHE A 80 2.27 -14.82 1.67
C PHE A 80 2.14 -16.20 2.33
N ARG A 81 1.57 -17.20 1.63
CA ARG A 81 1.47 -18.59 2.12
C ARG A 81 2.82 -19.31 2.24
N ASN A 82 3.85 -18.78 1.59
CA ASN A 82 5.23 -19.27 1.72
C ASN A 82 5.99 -18.62 2.88
N LEU A 83 5.32 -17.82 3.69
CA LEU A 83 5.85 -17.07 4.82
C LEU A 83 5.03 -17.40 6.08
N THR A 84 5.54 -16.96 7.24
CA THR A 84 4.77 -16.98 8.49
C THR A 84 4.28 -15.56 8.78
N PRO A 85 2.99 -15.22 8.56
CA PRO A 85 2.45 -13.88 8.85
C PRO A 85 2.55 -13.56 10.34
N VAL A 86 3.12 -12.39 10.68
CA VAL A 86 3.31 -11.93 12.07
C VAL A 86 2.39 -10.77 12.41
N ALA A 87 2.43 -9.70 11.63
CA ALA A 87 1.60 -8.51 11.87
C ALA A 87 1.39 -7.70 10.60
N GLY A 88 0.16 -7.21 10.40
CA GLY A 88 -0.16 -6.09 9.52
C GLY A 88 -0.22 -4.82 10.35
N LEU A 89 0.66 -3.86 10.09
CA LEU A 89 0.87 -2.70 10.95
C LEU A 89 0.38 -1.39 10.34
N VAL A 90 0.42 -1.28 9.01
CA VAL A 90 0.10 -0.04 8.29
C VAL A 90 -0.96 -0.30 7.23
N ALA A 91 -1.94 0.60 7.17
CA ALA A 91 -2.83 0.80 6.04
C ALA A 91 -2.53 2.18 5.43
N ASP A 92 -2.01 2.21 4.20
CA ASP A 92 -1.81 3.42 3.41
C ASP A 92 -2.88 3.46 2.32
N TYR A 93 -3.87 4.34 2.48
CA TYR A 93 -5.04 4.35 1.60
C TYR A 93 -4.77 5.11 0.31
N GLY A 94 -5.34 4.61 -0.76
CA GLY A 94 -5.31 5.28 -2.07
C GLY A 94 -6.14 6.55 -2.08
N ILE A 95 -5.66 7.53 -2.81
CA ILE A 95 -6.34 8.81 -3.02
C ILE A 95 -6.37 9.18 -4.50
N PHE A 96 -7.30 10.05 -4.86
CA PHE A 96 -7.43 10.62 -6.19
C PHE A 96 -7.18 12.12 -6.12
N VAL A 97 -6.21 12.59 -6.90
CA VAL A 97 -5.62 13.93 -6.77
C VAL A 97 -5.62 14.66 -8.10
N VAL A 98 -6.00 15.93 -8.06
CA VAL A 98 -5.86 16.88 -9.17
C VAL A 98 -4.99 18.06 -8.74
N ARG A 99 -4.54 18.90 -9.69
CA ARG A 99 -3.92 20.17 -9.33
C ARG A 99 -4.91 21.05 -8.56
N GLU A 100 -4.42 21.96 -7.73
CA GLU A 100 -5.29 22.86 -6.96
C GLU A 100 -6.14 23.77 -7.84
N ASP A 101 -5.61 24.18 -8.99
CA ASP A 101 -6.27 25.06 -9.97
C ASP A 101 -7.17 24.32 -10.98
N ASP A 102 -7.30 22.98 -10.83
CA ASP A 102 -8.12 22.17 -11.74
C ASP A 102 -9.62 22.47 -11.57
N PRO A 103 -10.39 22.64 -12.66
CA PRO A 103 -11.83 22.90 -12.60
C PRO A 103 -12.66 21.71 -12.09
N MET A 104 -12.09 20.50 -12.05
CA MET A 104 -12.75 19.31 -11.50
C MET A 104 -12.60 19.28 -9.97
N GLU A 105 -13.49 19.96 -9.27
CA GLU A 105 -13.40 20.16 -7.82
C GLU A 105 -13.87 18.95 -6.99
N HIS A 106 -14.57 17.98 -7.60
CA HIS A 106 -15.19 16.85 -6.90
C HIS A 106 -15.04 15.56 -7.68
N TRP A 107 -14.94 14.44 -6.95
CA TRP A 107 -14.86 13.10 -7.53
C TRP A 107 -15.97 12.83 -8.57
N LYS A 108 -17.18 13.30 -8.31
CA LYS A 108 -18.32 13.16 -9.24
C LYS A 108 -18.06 13.78 -10.62
N ALA A 109 -17.31 14.89 -10.69
CA ALA A 109 -16.96 15.53 -11.98
C ALA A 109 -16.00 14.64 -12.79
N ILE A 110 -15.05 13.98 -12.14
CA ILE A 110 -14.18 12.97 -12.76
C ILE A 110 -15.02 11.82 -13.34
N LEU A 111 -15.92 11.25 -12.53
CA LEU A 111 -16.77 10.14 -12.97
C LEU A 111 -17.67 10.52 -14.14
N GLN A 112 -18.29 11.69 -14.10
CA GLN A 112 -19.12 12.17 -15.21
C GLN A 112 -18.31 12.26 -16.50
N ARG A 113 -17.13 12.88 -16.45
CA ARG A 113 -16.28 13.05 -17.62
C ARG A 113 -15.79 11.71 -18.19
N LEU A 114 -15.40 10.77 -17.34
CA LEU A 114 -14.99 9.42 -17.76
C LEU A 114 -16.16 8.56 -18.23
N SER A 115 -17.39 8.80 -17.74
CA SER A 115 -18.59 8.14 -18.21
C SER A 115 -18.98 8.59 -19.62
N ASP A 116 -18.88 9.89 -19.89
CA ASP A 116 -19.16 10.48 -21.19
C ASP A 116 -18.13 10.05 -22.23
N ASP A 117 -16.84 10.13 -21.87
CA ASP A 117 -15.72 9.64 -22.68
C ASP A 117 -14.59 9.10 -21.79
N PRO A 118 -14.42 7.76 -21.70
CA PRO A 118 -13.36 7.14 -20.90
C PRO A 118 -11.93 7.56 -21.29
N THR A 119 -11.74 8.13 -22.46
CA THR A 119 -10.43 8.59 -22.95
C THR A 119 -10.16 10.07 -22.72
N SER A 120 -11.13 10.80 -22.18
CA SER A 120 -11.08 12.26 -22.01
C SER A 120 -10.09 12.76 -20.95
N LEU A 121 -9.64 11.88 -20.04
CA LEU A 121 -8.66 12.19 -19.02
C LEU A 121 -7.46 11.23 -19.13
N ILE A 122 -6.28 11.76 -18.82
CA ILE A 122 -5.07 10.96 -18.61
C ILE A 122 -4.91 10.76 -17.10
N VAL A 123 -5.05 9.52 -16.64
CA VAL A 123 -4.85 9.17 -15.23
C VAL A 123 -3.44 8.62 -15.05
N GLY A 124 -2.67 9.19 -14.13
CA GLY A 124 -1.34 8.69 -13.79
C GLY A 124 -1.35 7.89 -12.49
N GLY A 125 -0.30 7.09 -12.30
CA GLY A 125 0.01 6.43 -11.04
C GLY A 125 1.47 6.04 -10.94
N GLY A 126 1.99 5.91 -9.72
CA GLY A 126 3.38 5.57 -9.43
C GLY A 126 3.71 4.09 -9.60
N SER A 127 2.83 3.31 -10.21
CA SER A 127 2.99 1.87 -10.39
C SER A 127 2.52 1.40 -11.77
N ALA A 128 3.01 0.25 -12.22
CA ALA A 128 2.68 -0.35 -13.52
C ALA A 128 1.18 -0.66 -13.67
N ARG A 129 0.70 -0.82 -14.91
CA ARG A 129 -0.64 -1.35 -15.18
C ARG A 129 -0.82 -2.73 -14.53
N GLY A 130 -1.97 -2.95 -13.89
CA GLY A 130 -2.24 -4.16 -13.12
C GLY A 130 -1.53 -4.19 -11.76
N SER A 131 -0.87 -3.10 -11.35
CA SER A 131 -0.29 -2.94 -10.02
C SER A 131 -1.13 -1.96 -9.18
N LEU A 132 -0.65 -1.60 -8.00
CA LEU A 132 -1.40 -1.00 -6.91
C LEU A 132 -2.29 0.20 -7.32
N ASP A 133 -1.69 1.27 -7.88
CA ASP A 133 -2.44 2.50 -8.19
C ASP A 133 -3.48 2.30 -9.30
N HIS A 134 -3.15 1.42 -10.28
CA HIS A 134 -4.09 1.04 -11.32
C HIS A 134 -5.26 0.21 -10.77
N ILE A 135 -5.01 -0.70 -9.81
CA ILE A 135 -6.06 -1.49 -9.14
C ILE A 135 -6.97 -0.57 -8.31
N VAL A 136 -6.40 0.36 -7.55
CA VAL A 136 -7.15 1.36 -6.77
C VAL A 136 -8.07 2.18 -7.67
N LEU A 137 -7.56 2.67 -8.80
CA LEU A 137 -8.37 3.35 -9.81
C LEU A 137 -9.48 2.45 -10.35
N ALA A 138 -9.16 1.21 -10.70
CA ALA A 138 -10.10 0.27 -11.28
C ALA A 138 -11.24 -0.08 -10.32
N LEU A 139 -10.94 -0.27 -9.05
CA LEU A 139 -11.96 -0.48 -8.01
C LEU A 139 -12.92 0.71 -7.89
N ALA A 140 -12.37 1.94 -7.87
CA ALA A 140 -13.17 3.15 -7.76
C ALA A 140 -14.06 3.39 -9.00
N LEU A 141 -13.54 3.15 -10.20
CA LEU A 141 -14.27 3.28 -11.45
C LEU A 141 -15.31 2.16 -11.62
N GLY A 142 -14.95 0.92 -11.29
CA GLY A 142 -15.84 -0.24 -11.33
C GLY A 142 -17.07 -0.06 -10.42
N ALA A 143 -16.88 0.48 -9.20
CA ALA A 143 -17.98 0.82 -8.31
C ALA A 143 -18.92 1.90 -8.87
N ALA A 144 -18.43 2.71 -9.82
CA ALA A 144 -19.24 3.69 -10.56
C ALA A 144 -19.76 3.16 -11.90
N GLY A 145 -19.55 1.87 -12.23
CA GLY A 145 -19.97 1.27 -13.50
C GLY A 145 -19.12 1.64 -14.71
N ILE A 146 -17.92 2.20 -14.51
CA ILE A 146 -17.00 2.61 -15.58
C ILE A 146 -15.94 1.54 -15.81
N ASP A 147 -15.79 1.08 -17.07
CA ASP A 147 -14.75 0.11 -17.45
C ASP A 147 -13.35 0.75 -17.45
N ALA A 148 -12.56 0.48 -16.42
CA ALA A 148 -11.23 1.02 -16.24
C ALA A 148 -10.25 0.64 -17.38
N ARG A 149 -10.50 -0.44 -18.13
CA ARG A 149 -9.66 -0.84 -19.28
C ARG A 149 -9.69 0.17 -20.41
N ARG A 150 -10.75 0.96 -20.49
CA ARG A 150 -10.96 1.99 -21.51
C ARG A 150 -10.30 3.33 -21.13
N VAL A 151 -9.91 3.50 -19.87
CA VAL A 151 -9.29 4.74 -19.36
C VAL A 151 -7.82 4.79 -19.71
N ARG A 152 -7.33 5.96 -20.06
CA ARG A 152 -5.92 6.21 -20.39
C ARG A 152 -5.12 6.28 -19.09
N TYR A 153 -4.44 5.17 -18.73
CA TYR A 153 -3.56 5.14 -17.56
C TYR A 153 -2.09 5.21 -17.98
N LEU A 154 -1.33 6.15 -17.41
CA LEU A 154 0.12 6.30 -17.58
C LEU A 154 0.85 5.85 -16.30
N PRO A 155 1.66 4.79 -16.37
CA PRO A 155 2.48 4.37 -15.26
C PRO A 155 3.76 5.18 -15.16
N TYR A 156 4.12 5.58 -13.92
CA TYR A 156 5.40 6.18 -13.56
C TYR A 156 6.17 5.26 -12.62
N ASP A 157 7.48 5.47 -12.53
CA ASP A 157 8.35 4.77 -11.60
C ASP A 157 8.36 5.50 -10.25
N GLY A 158 7.27 5.30 -9.47
CA GLY A 158 7.03 5.87 -8.16
C GLY A 158 6.12 7.11 -8.15
N GLY A 159 5.44 7.33 -7.01
CA GLY A 159 4.48 8.40 -6.82
C GLY A 159 5.08 9.80 -6.96
N GLY A 160 6.35 10.00 -6.60
CA GLY A 160 7.03 11.28 -6.78
C GLY A 160 7.12 11.73 -8.25
N LYS A 161 7.45 10.82 -9.18
CA LYS A 161 7.48 11.12 -10.61
C LYS A 161 6.06 11.37 -11.15
N ALA A 162 5.09 10.59 -10.72
CA ALA A 162 3.69 10.76 -11.09
C ALA A 162 3.13 12.11 -10.59
N MET A 163 3.52 12.54 -9.38
CA MET A 163 3.18 13.86 -8.83
C MET A 163 3.77 15.00 -9.66
N LEU A 164 5.03 14.90 -10.07
CA LEU A 164 5.64 15.92 -10.96
C LEU A 164 4.92 15.99 -12.30
N ALA A 165 4.48 14.86 -12.86
CA ALA A 165 3.70 14.82 -14.10
C ALA A 165 2.32 15.48 -13.92
N LEU A 166 1.66 15.30 -12.75
CA LEU A 166 0.41 16.00 -12.43
C LEU A 166 0.63 17.52 -12.37
N LEU A 167 1.63 17.96 -11.61
CA LEU A 167 1.95 19.40 -11.46
C LEU A 167 2.37 20.04 -12.79
N GLY A 168 3.04 19.27 -13.66
CA GLY A 168 3.43 19.69 -15.01
C GLY A 168 2.30 19.67 -16.04
N GLY A 169 1.10 19.16 -15.70
CA GLY A 169 -0.03 19.05 -16.62
C GLY A 169 0.10 17.94 -17.67
N GLU A 170 1.01 16.97 -17.46
CA GLU A 170 1.15 15.78 -18.32
C GLU A 170 0.00 14.78 -18.08
N ILE A 171 -0.52 14.73 -16.84
CA ILE A 171 -1.69 13.97 -16.46
C ILE A 171 -2.74 14.87 -15.81
N ASP A 172 -4.01 14.50 -15.92
CA ASP A 172 -5.15 15.23 -15.40
C ASP A 172 -5.54 14.79 -13.98
N LEU A 173 -5.41 13.51 -13.70
CA LEU A 173 -5.75 12.87 -12.42
C LEU A 173 -4.62 11.95 -11.99
N LEU A 174 -4.29 11.96 -10.70
CA LEU A 174 -3.31 11.03 -10.10
C LEU A 174 -4.03 10.08 -9.15
N SER A 175 -3.83 8.76 -9.34
CA SER A 175 -4.17 7.70 -8.38
C SER A 175 -2.89 7.28 -7.66
N THR A 176 -2.82 7.44 -6.35
CA THR A 176 -1.61 7.13 -5.56
C THR A 176 -1.92 6.96 -4.07
N GLY A 177 -0.92 6.64 -3.24
CA GLY A 177 -1.05 6.56 -1.78
C GLY A 177 -1.04 7.94 -1.10
N LEU A 178 -1.82 8.07 -0.01
CA LEU A 178 -1.87 9.31 0.77
C LEU A 178 -0.49 9.71 1.31
N GLY A 179 0.28 8.74 1.80
CA GLY A 179 1.61 9.00 2.37
C GLY A 179 2.59 9.68 1.41
N GLU A 180 2.44 9.45 0.10
CA GLU A 180 3.31 10.03 -0.93
C GLU A 180 2.91 11.47 -1.31
N THR A 181 1.70 11.90 -0.98
CA THR A 181 1.12 13.18 -1.41
C THR A 181 0.93 14.20 -0.29
N LEU A 182 1.07 13.79 0.95
CA LEU A 182 0.68 14.58 2.11
C LEU A 182 1.38 15.95 2.20
N SER A 183 2.66 16.04 1.79
CA SER A 183 3.39 17.31 1.74
C SER A 183 2.84 18.28 0.69
N PHE A 184 2.45 17.78 -0.48
CA PHE A 184 1.87 18.57 -1.57
C PHE A 184 0.46 19.04 -1.24
N THR A 185 -0.34 18.20 -0.57
CA THR A 185 -1.67 18.57 -0.09
C THR A 185 -1.58 19.67 0.98
N ARG A 186 -0.67 19.53 1.95
CA ARG A 186 -0.45 20.55 3.00
C ARG A 186 0.07 21.88 2.47
N SER A 187 0.81 21.86 1.37
CA SER A 187 1.31 23.08 0.72
C SER A 187 0.33 23.73 -0.27
N GLY A 188 -0.89 23.16 -0.44
CA GLY A 188 -1.92 23.67 -1.33
C GLY A 188 -1.55 23.61 -2.81
N GLN A 189 -0.70 22.68 -3.21
CA GLN A 189 -0.35 22.48 -4.63
C GLN A 189 -1.33 21.55 -5.35
N VAL A 190 -2.00 20.70 -4.59
CA VAL A 190 -2.93 19.70 -5.11
C VAL A 190 -4.16 19.58 -4.22
N ARG A 191 -5.27 19.19 -4.84
CA ARG A 191 -6.54 18.89 -4.19
C ARG A 191 -6.82 17.39 -4.23
N VAL A 192 -7.11 16.81 -3.06
CA VAL A 192 -7.55 15.42 -2.95
C VAL A 192 -9.07 15.38 -3.08
N LEU A 193 -9.57 14.58 -4.02
CA LEU A 193 -11.00 14.50 -4.33
C LEU A 193 -11.73 13.40 -3.56
N ALA A 194 -11.04 12.29 -3.26
CA ALA A 194 -11.58 11.17 -2.51
C ALA A 194 -10.47 10.26 -1.98
N VAL A 195 -10.77 9.50 -0.93
CA VAL A 195 -9.88 8.50 -0.33
C VAL A 195 -10.56 7.12 -0.26
N THR A 196 -9.79 6.05 -0.42
CA THR A 196 -10.28 4.66 -0.33
C THR A 196 -10.31 4.11 1.10
N ALA A 197 -10.26 4.96 2.11
CA ALA A 197 -10.35 4.55 3.50
C ALA A 197 -11.81 4.23 3.91
N PRO A 198 -12.04 3.35 4.90
CA PRO A 198 -13.37 3.02 5.39
C PRO A 198 -14.00 4.17 6.18
N ALA A 199 -13.19 5.09 6.70
CA ALA A 199 -13.59 6.32 7.39
C ALA A 199 -12.63 7.45 7.00
N ARG A 200 -13.01 8.72 7.27
CA ARG A 200 -12.15 9.87 6.96
C ARG A 200 -10.81 9.78 7.69
N VAL A 201 -9.74 10.16 6.99
CA VAL A 201 -8.38 10.14 7.52
C VAL A 201 -8.06 11.49 8.14
N ALA A 202 -7.61 11.51 9.41
CA ALA A 202 -7.37 12.74 10.16
C ALA A 202 -6.45 13.74 9.45
N ALA A 203 -5.44 13.26 8.73
CA ALA A 203 -4.48 14.09 7.99
C ALA A 203 -5.13 14.88 6.82
N ILE A 204 -6.32 14.44 6.35
CA ILE A 204 -7.12 15.02 5.27
C ILE A 204 -8.62 14.97 5.65
N ALA A 205 -8.97 15.43 6.83
CA ALA A 205 -10.30 15.27 7.44
C ALA A 205 -11.47 15.83 6.60
N ASP A 206 -11.21 16.82 5.76
CA ASP A 206 -12.21 17.43 4.88
C ASP A 206 -12.48 16.59 3.61
N VAL A 207 -11.59 15.63 3.29
CA VAL A 207 -11.72 14.78 2.10
C VAL A 207 -12.71 13.64 2.36
N PRO A 208 -13.75 13.47 1.53
CA PRO A 208 -14.70 12.38 1.68
C PRO A 208 -14.08 11.03 1.32
N THR A 209 -14.57 9.97 1.95
CA THR A 209 -14.28 8.60 1.50
C THR A 209 -15.13 8.26 0.26
N LEU A 210 -14.69 7.29 -0.53
CA LEU A 210 -15.52 6.78 -1.62
C LEU A 210 -16.86 6.24 -1.12
N ALA A 211 -16.87 5.61 0.05
CA ALA A 211 -18.10 5.09 0.67
C ALA A 211 -19.10 6.22 1.02
N GLU A 212 -18.64 7.36 1.56
CA GLU A 212 -19.48 8.54 1.80
C GLU A 212 -20.05 9.12 0.51
N LEU A 213 -19.33 8.97 -0.60
CA LEU A 213 -19.78 9.42 -1.93
C LEU A 213 -20.73 8.41 -2.62
N GLY A 214 -21.06 7.28 -1.97
CA GLY A 214 -21.96 6.26 -2.49
C GLY A 214 -21.27 5.12 -3.26
N TYR A 215 -19.92 5.08 -3.22
CA TYR A 215 -19.12 4.03 -3.85
C TYR A 215 -18.47 3.16 -2.77
N PRO A 216 -18.96 1.93 -2.49
CA PRO A 216 -18.53 1.12 -1.35
C PRO A 216 -17.17 0.46 -1.62
N VAL A 217 -16.13 1.26 -1.79
CA VAL A 217 -14.75 0.81 -2.01
C VAL A 217 -13.91 1.17 -0.80
N SER A 218 -13.25 0.16 -0.24
CA SER A 218 -12.17 0.33 0.74
C SER A 218 -11.00 -0.54 0.32
N PHE A 219 -9.85 0.08 0.07
CA PHE A 219 -8.64 -0.64 -0.33
C PHE A 219 -7.39 0.08 0.17
N ALA A 220 -6.55 -0.65 0.91
CA ALA A 220 -5.29 -0.15 1.45
C ALA A 220 -4.09 -0.82 0.79
N ASN A 221 -3.03 -0.05 0.56
CA ASN A 221 -1.69 -0.60 0.46
C ASN A 221 -1.22 -0.95 1.87
N TRP A 222 -1.55 -2.16 2.32
CA TRP A 222 -1.10 -2.63 3.63
C TRP A 222 0.43 -2.86 3.64
N ARG A 223 1.03 -2.70 4.84
CA ARG A 223 2.42 -3.09 5.10
C ARG A 223 2.46 -3.96 6.34
N GLY A 224 3.16 -5.07 6.21
CA GLY A 224 3.20 -6.09 7.25
C GLY A 224 4.56 -6.74 7.39
N VAL A 225 4.67 -7.51 8.45
CA VAL A 225 5.88 -8.20 8.89
C VAL A 225 5.65 -9.70 8.86
N PHE A 226 6.60 -10.41 8.29
CA PHE A 226 6.57 -11.86 8.13
C PHE A 226 7.84 -12.48 8.72
N ALA A 227 7.68 -13.64 9.32
CA ALA A 227 8.81 -14.51 9.70
C ALA A 227 9.06 -15.55 8.58
N PRO A 228 10.22 -16.24 8.58
CA PRO A 228 10.53 -17.30 7.64
C PRO A 228 9.48 -18.42 7.62
N PRO A 229 9.43 -19.22 6.53
CA PRO A 229 8.57 -20.39 6.44
C PRO A 229 8.74 -21.31 7.65
N GLY A 230 7.65 -21.88 8.15
CA GLY A 230 7.70 -22.87 9.24
C GLY A 230 8.25 -22.36 10.58
N SER A 231 8.32 -21.04 10.79
CA SER A 231 8.79 -20.48 12.07
C SER A 231 8.01 -21.07 13.24
N PRO A 232 8.70 -21.51 14.34
CA PRO A 232 8.05 -22.10 15.50
C PRO A 232 6.98 -21.18 16.11
N ALA A 233 5.89 -21.78 16.61
CA ALA A 233 4.76 -21.03 17.18
C ALA A 233 5.19 -20.07 18.31
N ASP A 234 6.13 -20.50 19.16
CA ASP A 234 6.66 -19.67 20.25
C ASP A 234 7.43 -18.44 19.72
N THR A 235 8.22 -18.63 18.65
CA THR A 235 8.96 -17.54 17.97
C THR A 235 7.98 -16.57 17.34
N ARG A 236 6.99 -17.06 16.57
CA ARG A 236 5.90 -16.24 16.01
C ARG A 236 5.18 -15.46 17.10
N GLY A 237 4.79 -16.15 18.19
CA GLY A 237 4.10 -15.55 19.33
C GLY A 237 4.93 -14.45 20.03
N ALA A 238 6.25 -14.64 20.14
CA ALA A 238 7.14 -13.62 20.70
C ALA A 238 7.20 -12.36 19.81
N HIS A 239 7.27 -12.53 18.48
CA HIS A 239 7.23 -11.40 17.55
C HIS A 239 5.88 -10.69 17.58
N VAL A 240 4.77 -11.43 17.57
CA VAL A 240 3.41 -10.87 17.69
C VAL A 240 3.26 -10.02 18.95
N ARG A 241 3.70 -10.52 20.13
CA ARG A 241 3.63 -9.74 21.37
C ARG A 241 4.43 -8.43 21.30
N ARG A 242 5.65 -8.46 20.73
CA ARG A 242 6.48 -7.26 20.58
C ARG A 242 5.84 -6.22 19.63
N LEU A 243 5.33 -6.68 18.46
CA LEU A 243 4.71 -5.80 17.50
C LEU A 243 3.35 -5.26 17.97
N ARG A 244 2.60 -6.03 18.76
CA ARG A 244 1.38 -5.55 19.42
C ARG A 244 1.69 -4.47 20.47
N ALA A 245 2.75 -4.63 21.26
CA ALA A 245 3.21 -3.62 22.21
C ALA A 245 3.70 -2.34 21.50
N LEU A 246 4.40 -2.50 20.36
CA LEU A 246 4.78 -1.38 19.49
C LEU A 246 3.53 -0.64 18.99
N ALA A 247 2.55 -1.35 18.43
CA ALA A 247 1.34 -0.77 17.85
C ALA A 247 0.53 0.06 18.87
N ALA A 248 0.56 -0.34 20.13
CA ALA A 248 -0.11 0.37 21.24
C ALA A 248 0.68 1.59 21.77
N SER A 249 1.83 1.94 21.19
CA SER A 249 2.71 3.00 21.73
C SER A 249 2.49 4.36 21.08
N ASP A 250 2.68 5.43 21.85
CA ASP A 250 2.68 6.81 21.34
C ASP A 250 3.74 7.04 20.26
N ALA A 251 4.88 6.36 20.36
CA ALA A 251 5.96 6.44 19.37
C ALA A 251 5.50 5.94 17.99
N TRP A 252 4.70 4.86 17.97
CA TRP A 252 4.14 4.32 16.74
C TRP A 252 3.02 5.21 16.19
N GLN A 253 2.13 5.69 17.06
CA GLN A 253 1.09 6.64 16.65
C GLN A 253 1.70 7.89 16.01
N ALA A 254 2.75 8.46 16.61
CA ALA A 254 3.46 9.60 16.02
C ALA A 254 4.12 9.28 14.67
N ALA A 255 4.53 8.03 14.43
CA ALA A 255 5.01 7.60 13.13
C ALA A 255 3.88 7.53 12.09
N LEU A 256 2.73 6.96 12.46
CA LEU A 256 1.55 6.92 11.60
C LEU A 256 1.12 8.33 11.18
N ASP A 257 1.02 9.26 12.13
CA ASP A 257 0.59 10.64 11.89
C ASP A 257 1.55 11.41 10.98
N ARG A 258 2.87 11.21 11.15
CA ARG A 258 3.90 11.83 10.28
C ARG A 258 3.73 11.47 8.83
N HIS A 259 3.40 10.22 8.57
CA HIS A 259 3.32 9.65 7.22
C HIS A 259 1.89 9.66 6.66
N GLY A 260 0.88 10.07 7.43
CA GLY A 260 -0.54 9.96 7.04
C GLY A 260 -1.03 8.52 6.93
N TRP A 261 -0.31 7.57 7.53
CA TRP A 261 -0.71 6.16 7.58
C TRP A 261 -1.79 5.94 8.63
N GLN A 262 -2.56 4.89 8.45
CA GLN A 262 -3.51 4.43 9.45
C GLN A 262 -3.00 3.11 10.07
N ALA A 263 -3.36 2.86 11.32
CA ALA A 263 -3.11 1.58 11.95
C ALA A 263 -3.94 0.49 11.25
N LEU A 264 -3.31 -0.65 10.97
CA LEU A 264 -4.03 -1.85 10.51
C LEU A 264 -4.28 -2.81 11.66
N ASP A 265 -3.31 -2.96 12.56
CA ASP A 265 -3.39 -3.65 13.85
C ASP A 265 -3.96 -5.07 13.81
N VAL A 266 -3.61 -5.83 12.79
CA VAL A 266 -3.95 -7.26 12.66
C VAL A 266 -2.72 -8.13 12.92
N PHE A 267 -2.85 -9.17 13.75
CA PHE A 267 -1.70 -9.91 14.28
C PHE A 267 -1.89 -11.42 14.19
N GLY A 268 -0.83 -12.12 13.79
CA GLY A 268 -0.82 -13.57 13.74
C GLY A 268 -1.91 -14.13 12.82
N PRO A 269 -2.84 -14.99 13.31
CA PRO A 269 -3.92 -15.55 12.50
C PRO A 269 -4.88 -14.52 11.92
N GLU A 270 -5.10 -13.39 12.61
CA GLU A 270 -5.92 -12.28 12.10
C GLU A 270 -5.28 -11.64 10.87
N PHE A 271 -3.94 -11.53 10.85
CA PHE A 271 -3.23 -11.02 9.68
C PHE A 271 -3.29 -12.00 8.51
N GLU A 272 -3.23 -13.29 8.78
CA GLU A 272 -3.37 -14.33 7.75
C GLU A 272 -4.76 -14.27 7.10
N ALA A 273 -5.84 -14.19 7.89
CA ALA A 273 -7.20 -14.02 7.40
C ALA A 273 -7.37 -12.73 6.58
N TYR A 274 -6.80 -11.61 7.05
CA TYR A 274 -6.78 -10.36 6.29
C TYR A 274 -6.11 -10.51 4.91
N LEU A 275 -4.99 -11.23 4.83
CA LEU A 275 -4.30 -11.49 3.56
C LEU A 275 -5.13 -12.37 2.62
N GLU A 276 -5.88 -13.32 3.13
CA GLU A 276 -6.81 -14.17 2.35
C GLU A 276 -7.95 -13.34 1.77
N ASP A 277 -8.55 -12.45 2.57
CA ASP A 277 -9.58 -11.51 2.10
C ASP A 277 -9.05 -10.58 1.02
N GLN A 278 -7.83 -10.04 1.21
CA GLN A 278 -7.17 -9.20 0.21
C GLN A 278 -6.89 -9.97 -1.09
N GLU A 279 -6.45 -11.22 -1.00
CA GLU A 279 -6.24 -12.06 -2.17
C GLU A 279 -7.54 -12.30 -2.95
N ALA A 280 -8.66 -12.53 -2.25
CA ALA A 280 -9.96 -12.75 -2.88
C ALA A 280 -10.40 -11.51 -3.68
N VAL A 281 -10.30 -10.32 -3.08
CA VAL A 281 -10.60 -9.04 -3.76
C VAL A 281 -9.70 -8.84 -4.98
N LEU A 282 -8.40 -9.03 -4.82
CA LEU A 282 -7.43 -8.84 -5.89
C LEU A 282 -7.63 -9.81 -7.05
N ARG A 283 -8.00 -11.06 -6.76
CA ARG A 283 -8.28 -12.08 -7.78
C ARG A 283 -9.44 -11.67 -8.69
N VAL A 284 -10.52 -11.18 -8.11
CA VAL A 284 -11.67 -10.67 -8.88
C VAL A 284 -11.27 -9.46 -9.72
N THR A 285 -10.69 -8.44 -9.09
CA THR A 285 -10.32 -7.18 -9.76
C THR A 285 -9.32 -7.40 -10.89
N LEU A 286 -8.28 -8.22 -10.66
CA LEU A 286 -7.28 -8.51 -11.68
C LEU A 286 -7.85 -9.33 -12.84
N SER A 287 -8.82 -10.22 -12.57
CA SER A 287 -9.55 -10.95 -13.61
C SER A 287 -10.37 -10.01 -14.50
N GLU A 288 -11.13 -9.10 -13.90
CA GLU A 288 -11.93 -8.09 -14.61
C GLU A 288 -11.06 -7.15 -15.46
N LEU A 289 -9.86 -6.81 -14.98
CA LEU A 289 -8.89 -6.00 -15.71
C LEU A 289 -8.12 -6.78 -16.79
N GLY A 290 -8.22 -8.12 -16.84
CA GLY A 290 -7.49 -8.97 -17.77
C GLY A 290 -6.00 -9.19 -17.38
N PHE A 291 -5.67 -9.07 -16.09
CA PHE A 291 -4.32 -9.29 -15.54
C PHE A 291 -4.19 -10.56 -14.69
N SER A 292 -5.22 -11.38 -14.56
CA SER A 292 -5.12 -12.73 -13.98
C SER A 292 -4.81 -13.76 -15.08
N ARG A 293 -4.00 -14.77 -14.77
CA ARG A 293 -3.81 -15.98 -15.59
C ARG A 293 -4.76 -17.08 -15.16
#